data_cb80fe9aa5668ebcd7c9c70382a57f0c
#
_entry.id   cb80fe9aa5668ebcd7c9c70382a57f0c
#
_cell.length_a   1.000
_cell.length_b   1.000
_cell.length_c   1.000
_cell.angle_alpha   90.00
_cell.angle_beta   90.00
_cell.angle_gamma   90.00
#
_symmetry.space_group_name_H-M   'P 1'
#
loop_
_entity.id
_entity.type
_entity.pdbx_description
1 polymer ?
#
loop_
_entity_poly.entity_id
_entity_poly.type
_entity_poly.pdbx_seq_one_letter_code
_entity_poly.pdbx_strand_id
1 'polypeptide(L)'
;MRKFKIMNKIILRNSSIVITDYSLGDAPRLESYFTIFDRITFTKSYKGMSYDEANRLLYLPRGLDLYFVKKFFEGEEPVKEYNSDPYFETPPIKIKYLPRDEVQQEALHFILGKGQYYSNQNNSQLSINLPTGKGKTYVTIASLMYWKARTIVIASTTGWLDQWRNCVGEYTDLDPAREVLVINGSVGIHKILNGITDVSKYKVFLVTHSTLQNFGTNNGWNMIGELFKKLQVFLKVYDEAHLNFDNICMIDFYTNTKKTLYLTATPGRSDETENFIYRLYFKNIPSINLFDEDNDPHTSYLALRFNSRPSPQDISECSNNVYGLNRNAYTNYIVCNNQFYDMMYIVMDKIMKIGGKVLVYIGTISAIDIVKAWIEDNYPEFKDDIGVYTSAIPKEIKQDQLRKTIILSTTKSAGAALDIRDLKATIILAEPFKSEILAKQTLGRTRNPNTECIEVVDDGFRSISRFYNAKKPIFSKYATECREIKISLNTLQEKADDLFKIRESVKKQYDAGYSIIEYTKDGYKDGD
;
A
#
# COMPACT_ATOMS: atom_id res chain seq x y z
N MET A 1 24.74 -51.98 3.16
CA MET A 1 23.44 -51.48 3.64
C MET A 1 22.94 -50.41 2.69
N ARG A 2 21.92 -50.66 1.86
CA ARG A 2 21.24 -49.65 1.06
C ARG A 2 20.46 -48.76 2.04
N LYS A 3 20.90 -47.51 2.23
CA LYS A 3 20.06 -46.50 2.92
C LYS A 3 18.75 -46.41 2.11
N PHE A 4 17.64 -46.82 2.69
CA PHE A 4 16.34 -46.52 2.15
C PHE A 4 16.25 -44.99 2.08
N LYS A 5 16.29 -44.46 0.86
CA LYS A 5 16.07 -43.04 0.60
C LYS A 5 14.59 -42.80 0.93
N ILE A 6 14.29 -42.15 2.05
CA ILE A 6 12.94 -41.76 2.38
C ILE A 6 12.53 -40.78 1.26
N MET A 7 11.54 -41.17 0.46
CA MET A 7 11.05 -40.33 -0.63
C MET A 7 10.19 -39.22 0.01
N ASN A 8 10.54 -37.98 -0.29
CA ASN A 8 9.81 -36.82 0.17
C ASN A 8 8.40 -36.82 -0.43
N LYS A 9 7.35 -36.70 0.39
CA LYS A 9 5.99 -36.51 -0.09
C LYS A 9 5.76 -35.04 -0.44
N ILE A 10 5.17 -34.78 -1.60
CA ILE A 10 4.74 -33.45 -2.02
C ILE A 10 3.25 -33.35 -1.77
N ILE A 11 2.84 -32.50 -0.83
CA ILE A 11 1.43 -32.28 -0.47
C ILE A 11 0.96 -30.94 -1.01
N LEU A 12 -0.08 -30.94 -1.83
CA LEU A 12 -0.72 -29.72 -2.34
C LEU A 12 -1.84 -29.29 -1.43
N ARG A 13 -1.65 -28.21 -0.70
CA ARG A 13 -2.69 -27.51 0.09
C ARG A 13 -3.33 -26.39 -0.73
N ASN A 14 -4.39 -25.79 -0.20
CA ASN A 14 -5.05 -24.66 -0.85
C ASN A 14 -4.16 -23.42 -0.95
N SER A 15 -3.36 -23.14 0.10
CA SER A 15 -2.52 -21.95 0.18
C SER A 15 -1.02 -22.21 0.03
N SER A 16 -0.56 -23.47 0.06
CA SER A 16 0.87 -23.83 0.03
C SER A 16 1.14 -25.18 -0.59
N ILE A 17 2.39 -25.43 -0.91
CA ILE A 17 2.95 -26.77 -1.20
C ILE A 17 3.77 -27.15 0.01
N VAL A 18 3.58 -28.36 0.53
CA VAL A 18 4.32 -28.87 1.69
C VAL A 18 5.13 -30.09 1.29
N ILE A 19 6.42 -30.07 1.59
CA ILE A 19 7.33 -31.18 1.40
C ILE A 19 7.60 -31.79 2.76
N THR A 20 7.31 -33.09 2.92
CA THR A 20 7.56 -33.80 4.18
C THR A 20 8.98 -34.37 4.25
N ASP A 21 9.45 -34.65 5.45
CA ASP A 21 10.77 -35.25 5.72
C ASP A 21 11.95 -34.48 5.12
N TYR A 22 11.78 -33.18 4.94
CA TYR A 22 12.79 -32.29 4.35
C TYR A 22 13.81 -31.84 5.39
N SER A 23 15.07 -31.71 4.94
CA SER A 23 16.15 -31.05 5.68
C SER A 23 16.74 -29.94 4.84
N LEU A 24 16.97 -28.76 5.41
CA LEU A 24 17.60 -27.63 4.69
C LEU A 24 18.97 -27.96 4.10
N GLY A 25 19.72 -28.88 4.73
CA GLY A 25 21.00 -29.35 4.21
C GLY A 25 20.92 -30.23 2.95
N ASP A 26 19.72 -30.76 2.64
CA ASP A 26 19.54 -31.70 1.53
C ASP A 26 19.30 -30.99 0.18
N ALA A 27 18.95 -29.71 0.17
CA ALA A 27 18.64 -28.99 -1.06
C ALA A 27 19.15 -27.53 -1.09
N PRO A 28 20.48 -27.30 -1.02
CA PRO A 28 21.05 -25.94 -1.02
C PRO A 28 20.69 -25.12 -2.27
N ARG A 29 20.45 -25.82 -3.40
CA ARG A 29 20.05 -25.16 -4.65
C ARG A 29 18.67 -24.54 -4.56
N LEU A 30 17.71 -25.16 -3.83
CA LEU A 30 16.38 -24.61 -3.65
C LEU A 30 16.43 -23.32 -2.82
N GLU A 31 17.26 -23.30 -1.79
CA GLU A 31 17.48 -22.11 -0.97
C GLU A 31 17.91 -20.91 -1.80
N SER A 32 18.79 -21.13 -2.80
CA SER A 32 19.28 -20.05 -3.66
C SER A 32 18.18 -19.38 -4.49
N TYR A 33 17.11 -20.10 -4.83
CA TYR A 33 15.97 -19.56 -5.56
C TYR A 33 15.06 -18.67 -4.69
N PHE A 34 14.98 -18.96 -3.40
CA PHE A 34 14.07 -18.28 -2.47
C PHE A 34 14.79 -17.37 -1.47
N THR A 35 16.13 -17.34 -1.53
CA THR A 35 16.94 -16.47 -0.67
C THR A 35 17.12 -15.11 -1.33
N ILE A 36 16.69 -14.08 -0.66
CA ILE A 36 17.00 -12.69 -1.01
C ILE A 36 18.15 -12.25 -0.10
N PHE A 37 19.19 -11.71 -0.72
CA PHE A 37 20.30 -11.11 0.00
C PHE A 37 19.98 -9.64 0.27
N ASP A 38 19.77 -9.30 1.52
CA ASP A 38 19.65 -7.92 1.95
C ASP A 38 21.03 -7.24 1.87
N ARG A 39 21.19 -6.33 0.90
CA ARG A 39 22.45 -5.62 0.67
C ARG A 39 22.77 -4.57 1.75
N ILE A 40 21.79 -4.19 2.56
CA ILE A 40 21.98 -3.22 3.64
C ILE A 40 22.52 -3.90 4.89
N THR A 41 21.86 -4.98 5.31
CA THR A 41 22.24 -5.74 6.51
C THR A 41 23.25 -6.84 6.23
N PHE A 42 23.55 -7.12 4.95
CA PHE A 42 24.36 -8.25 4.50
C PHE A 42 23.86 -9.61 5.02
N THR A 43 22.56 -9.71 5.29
CA THR A 43 21.93 -10.92 5.79
C THR A 43 21.14 -11.63 4.69
N LYS A 44 21.02 -12.95 4.81
CA LYS A 44 20.14 -13.73 3.95
C LYS A 44 18.72 -13.71 4.49
N SER A 45 17.76 -13.42 3.63
CA SER A 45 16.33 -13.46 3.96
C SER A 45 15.63 -14.50 3.10
N TYR A 46 14.90 -15.42 3.74
CA TYR A 46 14.11 -16.45 3.06
C TYR A 46 12.66 -15.97 2.99
N LYS A 47 12.30 -15.30 1.90
CA LYS A 47 10.96 -14.70 1.73
C LYS A 47 9.97 -15.62 1.00
N GLY A 48 10.45 -16.53 0.18
CA GLY A 48 9.62 -17.42 -0.63
C GLY A 48 9.51 -18.85 -0.12
N MET A 49 9.99 -19.15 1.09
CA MET A 49 9.92 -20.48 1.71
C MET A 49 9.93 -20.39 3.23
N SER A 50 9.43 -21.41 3.90
CA SER A 50 9.54 -21.58 5.35
C SER A 50 9.83 -23.02 5.70
N TYR A 51 10.57 -23.25 6.78
CA TYR A 51 10.93 -24.56 7.24
C TYR A 51 10.51 -24.74 8.72
N ASP A 52 9.74 -25.79 8.97
CA ASP A 52 9.41 -26.27 10.33
C ASP A 52 10.36 -27.41 10.67
N GLU A 53 11.39 -27.09 11.44
CA GLU A 53 12.44 -28.05 11.80
C GLU A 53 11.90 -29.19 12.68
N ALA A 54 11.00 -28.87 13.59
CA ALA A 54 10.45 -29.86 14.52
C ALA A 54 9.68 -30.96 13.80
N ASN A 55 8.92 -30.59 12.76
CA ASN A 55 8.11 -31.50 11.97
C ASN A 55 8.77 -31.90 10.65
N ARG A 56 9.96 -31.36 10.33
CA ARG A 56 10.68 -31.56 9.08
C ARG A 56 9.83 -31.26 7.84
N LEU A 57 9.10 -30.15 7.89
CA LEU A 57 8.22 -29.69 6.82
C LEU A 57 8.79 -28.46 6.16
N LEU A 58 8.91 -28.50 4.82
CA LEU A 58 9.22 -27.34 4.01
C LEU A 58 7.95 -26.82 3.36
N TYR A 59 7.69 -25.54 3.53
CA TYR A 59 6.58 -24.83 2.93
C TYR A 59 7.04 -23.99 1.74
N LEU A 60 6.33 -24.14 0.63
CA LEU A 60 6.57 -23.42 -0.62
C LEU A 60 5.28 -22.75 -1.13
N PRO A 61 5.39 -21.69 -1.96
CA PRO A 61 4.21 -21.05 -2.56
C PRO A 61 3.36 -22.00 -3.38
N ARG A 62 2.03 -21.90 -3.23
CA ARG A 62 1.09 -22.72 -3.99
C ARG A 62 1.12 -22.45 -5.49
N GLY A 63 1.46 -21.24 -5.91
CA GLY A 63 1.55 -20.82 -7.31
C GLY A 63 2.84 -21.28 -8.03
N LEU A 64 3.73 -22.03 -7.38
CA LEU A 64 4.91 -22.58 -8.04
C LEU A 64 4.54 -23.63 -9.10
N ASP A 65 5.39 -23.72 -10.11
CA ASP A 65 5.31 -24.77 -11.11
C ASP A 65 5.62 -26.14 -10.47
N LEU A 66 4.64 -27.03 -10.51
CA LEU A 66 4.78 -28.37 -9.93
C LEU A 66 5.86 -29.21 -10.62
N TYR A 67 6.10 -28.98 -11.91
CA TYR A 67 7.20 -29.65 -12.60
C TYR A 67 8.55 -29.27 -12.00
N PHE A 68 8.73 -27.99 -11.69
CA PHE A 68 9.92 -27.49 -11.00
C PHE A 68 10.07 -28.15 -9.62
N VAL A 69 8.99 -28.20 -8.84
CA VAL A 69 8.99 -28.83 -7.50
C VAL A 69 9.33 -30.31 -7.58
N LYS A 70 8.70 -31.07 -8.47
CA LYS A 70 8.98 -32.49 -8.69
C LYS A 70 10.44 -32.76 -9.07
N LYS A 71 10.97 -31.98 -10.02
CA LYS A 71 12.36 -32.12 -10.47
C LYS A 71 13.36 -31.88 -9.35
N PHE A 72 13.03 -30.93 -8.44
CA PHE A 72 13.91 -30.59 -7.32
C PHE A 72 13.96 -31.68 -6.24
N PHE A 73 12.80 -32.28 -5.94
CA PHE A 73 12.66 -33.23 -4.84
C PHE A 73 12.74 -34.71 -5.29
N GLU A 74 12.94 -34.96 -6.59
CA GLU A 74 12.96 -36.34 -7.16
C GLU A 74 11.78 -37.18 -6.61
N GLY A 75 10.63 -36.55 -6.42
CA GLY A 75 9.57 -37.07 -5.61
C GLY A 75 8.47 -37.78 -6.35
N GLU A 76 7.60 -38.40 -5.58
CA GLU A 76 6.36 -39.00 -6.03
C GLU A 76 5.40 -37.94 -6.65
N GLU A 77 4.35 -38.39 -7.33
CA GLU A 77 3.28 -37.52 -7.76
C GLU A 77 2.71 -36.74 -6.58
N PRO A 78 2.44 -35.42 -6.74
CA PRO A 78 1.89 -34.61 -5.66
C PRO A 78 0.56 -35.15 -5.19
N VAL A 79 0.46 -35.39 -3.89
CA VAL A 79 -0.81 -35.75 -3.26
C VAL A 79 -1.61 -34.46 -3.06
N LYS A 80 -2.78 -34.36 -3.67
CA LYS A 80 -3.68 -33.27 -3.39
C LYS A 80 -4.37 -33.49 -2.04
N GLU A 81 -4.05 -32.67 -1.08
CA GLU A 81 -4.83 -32.57 0.16
C GLU A 81 -6.01 -31.63 -0.11
N TYR A 82 -7.17 -32.21 -0.45
CA TYR A 82 -8.39 -31.45 -0.74
C TYR A 82 -9.08 -30.87 0.50
N ASN A 83 -8.63 -31.27 1.68
CA ASN A 83 -9.24 -30.85 2.93
C ASN A 83 -8.72 -29.47 3.31
N SER A 84 -9.55 -28.44 3.10
CA SER A 84 -9.37 -27.16 3.77
C SER A 84 -9.46 -27.32 5.30
N ASP A 85 -8.93 -26.36 6.02
CA ASP A 85 -9.28 -26.21 7.43
C ASP A 85 -10.81 -26.14 7.57
N PRO A 86 -11.39 -26.64 8.68
CA PRO A 86 -12.83 -26.55 8.92
C PRO A 86 -13.28 -25.09 8.83
N TYR A 87 -14.40 -24.87 8.18
CA TYR A 87 -14.98 -23.53 8.08
C TYR A 87 -16.44 -23.52 8.52
N PHE A 88 -16.92 -22.35 8.95
CA PHE A 88 -18.28 -22.16 9.41
C PHE A 88 -19.13 -21.55 8.29
N GLU A 89 -20.22 -22.21 7.96
CA GLU A 89 -21.24 -21.68 7.05
C GLU A 89 -22.10 -20.65 7.79
N THR A 90 -22.14 -19.44 7.25
CA THR A 90 -22.95 -18.37 7.81
C THR A 90 -24.39 -18.41 7.26
N PRO A 91 -25.36 -17.87 7.99
CA PRO A 91 -26.64 -17.51 7.39
C PRO A 91 -26.45 -16.64 6.14
N PRO A 92 -27.43 -16.63 5.23
CA PRO A 92 -27.35 -15.79 4.04
C PRO A 92 -27.08 -14.32 4.39
N ILE A 93 -26.09 -13.73 3.73
CA ILE A 93 -25.75 -12.31 3.82
C ILE A 93 -26.41 -11.62 2.63
N LYS A 94 -27.18 -10.56 2.86
CA LYS A 94 -27.80 -9.79 1.79
C LYS A 94 -26.92 -8.62 1.40
N ILE A 95 -26.75 -8.42 0.10
CA ILE A 95 -26.06 -7.27 -0.47
C ILE A 95 -27.09 -6.19 -0.80
N LYS A 96 -26.84 -4.96 -0.35
CA LYS A 96 -27.77 -3.84 -0.54
C LYS A 96 -27.74 -3.24 -1.94
N TYR A 97 -26.63 -3.38 -2.66
CA TYR A 97 -26.41 -2.76 -3.97
C TYR A 97 -25.94 -3.79 -4.99
N LEU A 98 -26.36 -3.63 -6.23
CA LEU A 98 -25.82 -4.39 -7.37
C LEU A 98 -24.46 -3.83 -7.79
N PRO A 99 -23.65 -4.58 -8.57
CA PRO A 99 -22.45 -4.04 -9.20
C PRO A 99 -22.77 -2.76 -9.96
N ARG A 100 -21.95 -1.73 -9.73
CA ARG A 100 -22.16 -0.38 -10.28
C ARG A 100 -21.93 -0.32 -11.81
N ASP A 101 -20.98 -1.11 -12.28
CA ASP A 101 -20.51 -1.11 -13.66
C ASP A 101 -20.08 -2.52 -14.10
N GLU A 102 -19.79 -2.66 -15.40
CA GLU A 102 -19.36 -3.94 -15.99
C GLU A 102 -18.06 -4.44 -15.39
N VAL A 103 -17.13 -3.55 -15.00
CA VAL A 103 -15.85 -3.89 -14.38
C VAL A 103 -16.08 -4.61 -13.04
N GLN A 104 -16.99 -4.09 -12.21
CA GLN A 104 -17.35 -4.76 -10.95
C GLN A 104 -18.07 -6.09 -11.19
N GLN A 105 -18.93 -6.14 -12.18
CA GLN A 105 -19.65 -7.38 -12.54
C GLN A 105 -18.67 -8.45 -13.03
N GLU A 106 -17.73 -8.09 -13.88
CA GLU A 106 -16.73 -9.01 -14.42
C GLU A 106 -15.78 -9.51 -13.32
N ALA A 107 -15.32 -8.61 -12.45
CA ALA A 107 -14.51 -8.99 -11.30
C ALA A 107 -15.25 -9.98 -10.38
N LEU A 108 -16.55 -9.76 -10.14
CA LEU A 108 -17.38 -10.66 -9.34
C LEU A 108 -17.57 -12.01 -10.05
N HIS A 109 -17.78 -12.04 -11.36
CA HIS A 109 -17.86 -13.27 -12.15
C HIS A 109 -16.55 -14.06 -12.09
N PHE A 110 -15.40 -13.37 -12.19
CA PHE A 110 -14.09 -13.98 -12.01
C PHE A 110 -13.93 -14.64 -10.64
N ILE A 111 -14.27 -13.92 -9.56
CA ILE A 111 -14.19 -14.43 -8.17
C ILE A 111 -15.04 -15.69 -7.99
N LEU A 112 -16.25 -15.67 -8.54
CA LEU A 112 -17.24 -16.72 -8.36
C LEU A 112 -17.11 -17.88 -9.36
N GLY A 113 -16.23 -17.76 -10.36
CA GLY A 113 -16.11 -18.74 -11.44
C GLY A 113 -17.37 -18.82 -12.28
N LYS A 114 -17.93 -17.69 -12.70
CA LYS A 114 -19.11 -17.62 -13.58
C LYS A 114 -18.71 -17.34 -15.02
N GLY A 115 -19.52 -17.83 -15.97
CA GLY A 115 -19.30 -17.60 -17.40
C GLY A 115 -17.95 -18.14 -17.87
N GLN A 116 -17.18 -17.32 -18.56
CA GLN A 116 -15.84 -17.67 -19.07
C GLN A 116 -14.82 -18.06 -17.97
N TYR A 117 -15.10 -17.73 -16.72
CA TYR A 117 -14.25 -18.02 -15.55
C TYR A 117 -14.65 -19.29 -14.79
N TYR A 118 -15.42 -20.17 -15.39
CA TYR A 118 -15.94 -21.39 -14.73
C TYR A 118 -14.84 -22.23 -14.05
N SER A 119 -13.65 -22.30 -14.62
CA SER A 119 -12.50 -23.00 -14.03
C SER A 119 -12.09 -22.45 -12.64
N ASN A 120 -12.42 -21.20 -12.33
CA ASN A 120 -12.09 -20.58 -11.05
C ASN A 120 -12.91 -21.12 -9.87
N GLN A 121 -14.02 -21.82 -10.11
CA GLN A 121 -14.82 -22.43 -9.03
C GLN A 121 -13.97 -23.34 -8.15
N ASN A 122 -13.06 -24.11 -8.76
CA ASN A 122 -12.18 -25.06 -8.09
C ASN A 122 -10.82 -24.47 -7.68
N ASN A 123 -10.51 -23.23 -8.08
CA ASN A 123 -9.24 -22.60 -7.71
C ASN A 123 -9.32 -22.06 -6.27
N SER A 124 -8.35 -22.43 -5.46
CA SER A 124 -8.25 -22.00 -4.07
C SER A 124 -7.69 -20.58 -3.92
N GLN A 125 -6.94 -20.09 -4.89
CA GLN A 125 -6.30 -18.79 -4.87
C GLN A 125 -6.64 -18.01 -6.14
N LEU A 126 -6.99 -16.73 -6.00
CA LEU A 126 -7.31 -15.83 -7.10
C LEU A 126 -6.69 -14.46 -6.85
N SER A 127 -6.15 -13.84 -7.89
CA SER A 127 -5.59 -12.48 -7.83
C SER A 127 -6.45 -11.52 -8.63
N ILE A 128 -6.75 -10.37 -8.04
CA ILE A 128 -7.64 -9.36 -8.63
C ILE A 128 -6.89 -8.04 -8.70
N ASN A 129 -6.61 -7.61 -9.91
CA ASN A 129 -5.96 -6.35 -10.20
C ASN A 129 -7.00 -5.36 -10.71
N LEU A 130 -7.43 -4.48 -9.81
CA LEU A 130 -8.36 -3.40 -10.11
C LEU A 130 -7.74 -2.06 -9.75
N PRO A 131 -7.95 -1.01 -10.55
CA PRO A 131 -7.55 0.35 -10.20
C PRO A 131 -8.13 0.79 -8.85
N THR A 132 -7.48 1.75 -8.22
CA THR A 132 -8.02 2.39 -7.03
C THR A 132 -9.37 3.03 -7.35
N GLY A 133 -10.36 2.85 -6.47
CA GLY A 133 -11.72 3.41 -6.68
C GLY A 133 -12.67 2.58 -7.55
N LYS A 134 -12.19 1.54 -8.23
CA LYS A 134 -13.05 0.67 -9.05
C LYS A 134 -13.79 -0.41 -8.25
N GLY A 135 -13.69 -0.40 -6.91
CA GLY A 135 -14.55 -1.20 -6.03
C GLY A 135 -14.01 -2.57 -5.63
N LYS A 136 -12.68 -2.74 -5.49
CA LYS A 136 -12.07 -3.97 -4.93
C LYS A 136 -12.79 -4.46 -3.67
N THR A 137 -13.01 -3.54 -2.73
CA THR A 137 -13.70 -3.82 -1.46
C THR A 137 -15.14 -4.29 -1.71
N TYR A 138 -15.88 -3.59 -2.59
CA TYR A 138 -17.27 -3.95 -2.91
C TYR A 138 -17.37 -5.36 -3.51
N VAL A 139 -16.60 -5.68 -4.56
CA VAL A 139 -16.70 -7.00 -5.23
C VAL A 139 -16.34 -8.15 -4.30
N THR A 140 -15.39 -7.91 -3.38
CA THR A 140 -15.03 -8.88 -2.35
C THR A 140 -16.18 -9.09 -1.37
N ILE A 141 -16.78 -8.01 -0.84
CA ILE A 141 -17.92 -8.09 0.07
C ILE A 141 -19.13 -8.74 -0.63
N ALA A 142 -19.39 -8.38 -1.89
CA ALA A 142 -20.46 -8.96 -2.68
C ALA A 142 -20.30 -10.48 -2.86
N SER A 143 -19.07 -10.99 -2.94
CA SER A 143 -18.81 -12.43 -3.03
C SER A 143 -19.24 -13.21 -1.78
N LEU A 144 -19.31 -12.57 -0.60
CA LEU A 144 -19.72 -13.21 0.66
C LEU A 144 -21.17 -13.72 0.60
N MET A 145 -22.04 -13.03 -0.12
CA MET A 145 -23.43 -13.47 -0.33
C MET A 145 -23.50 -14.87 -0.96
N TYR A 146 -22.57 -15.17 -1.86
CA TYR A 146 -22.55 -16.44 -2.57
C TYR A 146 -21.93 -17.57 -1.76
N TRP A 147 -20.84 -17.27 -1.04
CA TRP A 147 -20.12 -18.30 -0.30
C TRP A 147 -20.71 -18.60 1.08
N LYS A 148 -21.47 -17.68 1.64
CA LYS A 148 -22.16 -17.85 2.94
C LYS A 148 -21.22 -18.42 4.01
N ALA A 149 -20.04 -17.86 4.13
CA ALA A 149 -19.02 -18.39 5.02
C ALA A 149 -18.18 -17.28 5.64
N ARG A 150 -17.54 -17.60 6.78
CA ARG A 150 -16.67 -16.67 7.51
C ARG A 150 -15.50 -16.21 6.67
N THR A 151 -15.20 -14.94 6.77
CA THR A 151 -14.13 -14.28 6.04
C THR A 151 -13.19 -13.56 6.97
N ILE A 152 -11.88 -13.62 6.69
CA ILE A 152 -10.88 -12.77 7.30
C ILE A 152 -10.27 -11.84 6.27
N VAL A 153 -10.20 -10.55 6.60
CA VAL A 153 -9.52 -9.53 5.79
C VAL A 153 -8.24 -9.10 6.52
N ILE A 154 -7.14 -9.14 5.81
CA ILE A 154 -5.82 -8.79 6.30
C ILE A 154 -5.37 -7.54 5.55
N ALA A 155 -5.15 -6.45 6.28
CA ALA A 155 -4.80 -5.16 5.71
C ALA A 155 -3.54 -4.58 6.37
N SER A 156 -2.94 -3.56 5.75
CA SER A 156 -1.66 -3.01 6.23
C SER A 156 -1.80 -2.14 7.47
N THR A 157 -2.91 -1.43 7.62
CA THR A 157 -3.10 -0.46 8.72
C THR A 157 -4.47 -0.59 9.38
N THR A 158 -4.55 -0.14 10.63
CA THR A 158 -5.83 -0.12 11.37
C THR A 158 -6.88 0.79 10.72
N GLY A 159 -6.46 1.88 10.07
CA GLY A 159 -7.39 2.77 9.34
C GLY A 159 -8.08 2.05 8.18
N TRP A 160 -7.40 1.11 7.52
CA TRP A 160 -8.02 0.30 6.48
C TRP A 160 -9.00 -0.72 7.05
N LEU A 161 -8.74 -1.26 8.25
CA LEU A 161 -9.71 -2.13 8.93
C LEU A 161 -11.00 -1.37 9.26
N ASP A 162 -10.88 -0.12 9.72
CA ASP A 162 -12.04 0.73 10.00
C ASP A 162 -12.85 1.00 8.71
N GLN A 163 -12.16 1.24 7.58
CA GLN A 163 -12.80 1.39 6.27
C GLN A 163 -13.51 0.10 5.84
N TRP A 164 -12.87 -1.06 5.95
CA TRP A 164 -13.50 -2.35 5.65
C TRP A 164 -14.74 -2.58 6.51
N ARG A 165 -14.66 -2.29 7.82
CA ARG A 165 -15.78 -2.42 8.74
C ARG A 165 -16.98 -1.55 8.30
N ASN A 166 -16.70 -0.29 7.93
CA ASN A 166 -17.73 0.62 7.43
C ASN A 166 -18.34 0.12 6.12
N CYS A 167 -17.51 -0.34 5.18
CA CYS A 167 -17.99 -0.90 3.90
C CYS A 167 -18.84 -2.17 4.09
N VAL A 168 -18.52 -3.04 5.05
CA VAL A 168 -19.37 -4.20 5.37
C VAL A 168 -20.76 -3.74 5.79
N GLY A 169 -20.87 -2.77 6.68
CA GLY A 169 -22.16 -2.22 7.11
C GLY A 169 -22.90 -1.44 6.01
N GLU A 170 -22.15 -0.75 5.14
CA GLU A 170 -22.72 -0.02 4.02
C GLU A 170 -23.31 -0.97 2.95
N TYR A 171 -22.56 -2.01 2.58
CA TYR A 171 -22.92 -2.87 1.44
C TYR A 171 -23.74 -4.10 1.81
N THR A 172 -23.81 -4.47 3.08
CA THR A 172 -24.52 -5.68 3.53
C THR A 172 -25.55 -5.37 4.60
N ASP A 173 -26.39 -6.38 4.92
CA ASP A 173 -27.31 -6.37 6.07
C ASP A 173 -26.65 -6.71 7.40
N LEU A 174 -25.32 -6.95 7.43
CA LEU A 174 -24.58 -7.22 8.65
C LEU A 174 -24.50 -5.99 9.57
N ASP A 175 -24.62 -6.23 10.88
CA ASP A 175 -24.32 -5.22 11.89
C ASP A 175 -22.80 -5.20 12.20
N PRO A 176 -22.05 -4.15 11.78
CA PRO A 176 -20.62 -4.11 12.01
C PRO A 176 -20.23 -4.12 13.49
N ALA A 177 -21.13 -3.73 14.40
CA ALA A 177 -20.83 -3.73 15.82
C ALA A 177 -20.90 -5.14 16.44
N ARG A 178 -21.74 -6.01 15.87
CA ARG A 178 -22.03 -7.34 16.43
C ARG A 178 -21.42 -8.47 15.62
N GLU A 179 -21.27 -8.30 14.30
CA GLU A 179 -20.93 -9.38 13.38
C GLU A 179 -19.55 -9.24 12.72
N VAL A 180 -18.86 -8.11 12.98
CA VAL A 180 -17.49 -7.86 12.51
C VAL A 180 -16.55 -7.73 13.70
N LEU A 181 -15.54 -8.60 13.78
CA LEU A 181 -14.52 -8.56 14.84
C LEU A 181 -13.21 -7.97 14.31
N VAL A 182 -12.78 -6.87 14.91
CA VAL A 182 -11.42 -6.36 14.71
C VAL A 182 -10.49 -7.02 15.73
N ILE A 183 -9.51 -7.78 15.25
CA ILE A 183 -8.51 -8.48 16.08
C ILE A 183 -7.35 -7.51 16.35
N ASN A 184 -7.28 -7.01 17.56
CA ASN A 184 -6.31 -6.01 17.98
C ASN A 184 -5.11 -6.64 18.71
N GLY A 185 -3.94 -6.62 18.05
CA GLY A 185 -2.68 -7.04 18.63
C GLY A 185 -2.63 -8.51 19.11
N SER A 186 -1.51 -8.91 19.67
CA SER A 186 -1.31 -10.27 20.18
C SER A 186 -2.28 -10.65 21.31
N VAL A 187 -2.69 -9.68 22.11
CA VAL A 187 -3.68 -9.91 23.19
C VAL A 187 -5.03 -10.37 22.64
N GLY A 188 -5.49 -9.74 21.53
CA GLY A 188 -6.72 -10.15 20.85
C GLY A 188 -6.65 -11.59 20.35
N ILE A 189 -5.51 -11.98 19.78
CA ILE A 189 -5.29 -13.35 19.30
C ILE A 189 -5.29 -14.34 20.47
N HIS A 190 -4.58 -14.05 21.56
CA HIS A 190 -4.59 -14.91 22.75
C HIS A 190 -5.99 -15.10 23.33
N LYS A 191 -6.80 -14.04 23.41
CA LYS A 191 -8.21 -14.15 23.87
C LYS A 191 -9.04 -15.09 23.03
N ILE A 192 -8.83 -15.09 21.71
CA ILE A 192 -9.53 -16.00 20.79
C ILE A 192 -9.05 -17.44 20.97
N LEU A 193 -7.74 -17.66 20.97
CA LEU A 193 -7.17 -19.01 21.11
C LEU A 193 -7.57 -19.66 22.44
N ASN A 194 -7.56 -18.90 23.52
CA ASN A 194 -7.95 -19.37 24.87
C ASN A 194 -9.48 -19.45 25.08
N GLY A 195 -10.29 -19.12 24.05
CA GLY A 195 -11.76 -19.21 24.15
C GLY A 195 -12.41 -18.11 25.00
N ILE A 196 -11.65 -17.06 25.38
CA ILE A 196 -12.19 -15.92 26.13
C ILE A 196 -13.10 -15.06 25.25
N THR A 197 -12.75 -14.91 23.96
CA THR A 197 -13.60 -14.25 22.98
C THR A 197 -14.48 -15.27 22.29
N ASP A 198 -15.79 -15.16 22.50
CA ASP A 198 -16.76 -15.97 21.74
C ASP A 198 -16.80 -15.46 20.29
N VAL A 199 -16.31 -16.30 19.37
CA VAL A 199 -16.26 -15.98 17.93
C VAL A 199 -17.52 -16.44 17.17
N SER A 200 -18.47 -17.10 17.85
CA SER A 200 -19.64 -17.74 17.19
C SER A 200 -20.52 -16.76 16.41
N LYS A 201 -20.67 -15.54 16.91
CA LYS A 201 -21.52 -14.50 16.33
C LYS A 201 -20.88 -13.75 15.16
N TYR A 202 -19.55 -13.79 15.02
CA TYR A 202 -18.86 -13.01 14.00
C TYR A 202 -18.82 -13.74 12.66
N LYS A 203 -19.03 -12.99 11.58
CA LYS A 203 -18.98 -13.46 10.19
C LYS A 203 -17.78 -12.93 9.43
N VAL A 204 -17.30 -11.73 9.82
CA VAL A 204 -16.13 -11.08 9.23
C VAL A 204 -15.13 -10.77 10.32
N PHE A 205 -13.86 -11.12 10.08
CA PHE A 205 -12.73 -10.84 10.93
C PHE A 205 -11.80 -9.87 10.21
N LEU A 206 -11.31 -8.85 10.91
CA LEU A 206 -10.41 -7.84 10.39
C LEU A 206 -9.14 -7.84 11.21
N VAL A 207 -7.97 -7.90 10.57
CA VAL A 207 -6.68 -7.94 11.27
C VAL A 207 -5.61 -7.25 10.44
N THR A 208 -4.60 -6.66 11.09
CA THR A 208 -3.46 -6.10 10.36
C THR A 208 -2.37 -7.13 10.13
N HIS A 209 -1.60 -6.94 9.04
CA HIS A 209 -0.39 -7.71 8.78
C HIS A 209 0.57 -7.70 9.97
N SER A 210 0.80 -6.52 10.57
CA SER A 210 1.70 -6.38 11.72
C SER A 210 1.22 -7.16 12.95
N THR A 211 -0.08 -7.26 13.19
CA THR A 211 -0.64 -8.07 14.29
C THR A 211 -0.31 -9.55 14.10
N LEU A 212 -0.54 -10.09 12.90
CA LEU A 212 -0.24 -11.49 12.61
C LEU A 212 1.26 -11.77 12.60
N GLN A 213 2.06 -10.87 12.01
CA GLN A 213 3.51 -10.99 11.96
C GLN A 213 4.13 -11.00 13.36
N ASN A 214 3.79 -10.03 14.19
CA ASN A 214 4.32 -9.94 15.55
C ASN A 214 3.91 -11.17 16.37
N PHE A 215 2.66 -11.62 16.21
CA PHE A 215 2.20 -12.82 16.91
C PHE A 215 2.93 -14.07 16.43
N GLY A 216 3.01 -14.29 15.12
CA GLY A 216 3.69 -15.44 14.50
C GLY A 216 5.18 -15.50 14.82
N THR A 217 5.87 -14.34 14.81
CA THR A 217 7.29 -14.26 15.16
C THR A 217 7.55 -14.60 16.64
N ASN A 218 6.68 -14.14 17.55
CA ASN A 218 6.88 -14.32 18.98
C ASN A 218 6.35 -15.65 19.54
N ASN A 219 5.33 -16.24 18.89
CA ASN A 219 4.64 -17.44 19.40
C ASN A 219 4.74 -18.66 18.45
N GLY A 220 5.37 -18.48 17.30
CA GLY A 220 5.45 -19.50 16.25
C GLY A 220 4.35 -19.35 15.19
N TRP A 221 4.72 -19.52 13.93
CA TRP A 221 3.80 -19.35 12.80
C TRP A 221 2.70 -20.43 12.73
N ASN A 222 2.94 -21.62 13.28
CA ASN A 222 1.93 -22.66 13.46
C ASN A 222 0.74 -22.17 14.29
N MET A 223 0.95 -21.25 15.23
CA MET A 223 -0.13 -20.67 16.04
C MET A 223 -1.06 -19.76 15.20
N ILE A 224 -0.57 -19.21 14.09
CA ILE A 224 -1.43 -18.53 13.10
C ILE A 224 -2.37 -19.55 12.43
N GLY A 225 -1.86 -20.74 12.08
CA GLY A 225 -2.72 -21.83 11.61
C GLY A 225 -3.83 -22.19 12.61
N GLU A 226 -3.48 -22.33 13.90
CA GLU A 226 -4.47 -22.62 14.96
C GLU A 226 -5.50 -21.48 15.13
N LEU A 227 -5.07 -20.21 15.00
CA LEU A 227 -6.00 -19.07 14.99
C LEU A 227 -7.02 -19.22 13.86
N PHE A 228 -6.60 -19.50 12.63
CA PHE A 228 -7.51 -19.64 11.49
C PHE A 228 -8.46 -20.81 11.64
N LYS A 229 -7.99 -21.95 12.17
CA LYS A 229 -8.86 -23.10 12.52
C LYS A 229 -9.89 -22.71 13.58
N LYS A 230 -9.49 -21.97 14.62
CA LYS A 230 -10.41 -21.51 15.68
C LYS A 230 -11.46 -20.55 15.14
N LEU A 231 -11.09 -19.66 14.24
CA LEU A 231 -12.01 -18.74 13.56
C LEU A 231 -12.91 -19.43 12.54
N GLN A 232 -12.56 -20.62 12.06
CA GLN A 232 -13.27 -21.39 11.05
C GLN A 232 -13.50 -20.58 9.77
N VAL A 233 -12.42 -20.03 9.23
CA VAL A 233 -12.43 -19.13 8.07
C VAL A 233 -12.49 -19.92 6.76
N PHE A 234 -13.41 -19.56 5.88
CA PHE A 234 -13.48 -20.04 4.51
C PHE A 234 -12.66 -19.20 3.56
N LEU A 235 -12.84 -17.87 3.63
CA LEU A 235 -12.23 -16.90 2.75
C LEU A 235 -11.19 -16.06 3.50
N LYS A 236 -9.98 -16.03 2.95
CA LYS A 236 -8.89 -15.15 3.36
C LYS A 236 -8.67 -14.10 2.27
N VAL A 237 -8.62 -12.84 2.66
CA VAL A 237 -8.47 -11.69 1.76
C VAL A 237 -7.27 -10.89 2.17
N TYR A 238 -6.36 -10.64 1.24
CA TYR A 238 -5.25 -9.71 1.40
C TYR A 238 -5.56 -8.42 0.65
N ASP A 239 -5.69 -7.33 1.38
CA ASP A 239 -5.86 -6.02 0.78
C ASP A 239 -4.51 -5.38 0.47
N GLU A 240 -4.36 -4.83 -0.73
CA GLU A 240 -3.10 -4.35 -1.30
C GLU A 240 -1.97 -5.39 -1.19
N ALA A 241 -2.21 -6.56 -1.78
CA ALA A 241 -1.33 -7.73 -1.68
C ALA A 241 0.11 -7.52 -2.19
N HIS A 242 0.36 -6.42 -2.90
CA HIS A 242 1.73 -6.02 -3.27
C HIS A 242 2.52 -5.44 -2.08
N LEU A 243 1.85 -5.08 -0.98
CA LEU A 243 2.48 -4.69 0.29
C LEU A 243 2.64 -5.92 1.19
N ASN A 244 3.59 -5.86 2.14
CA ASN A 244 3.78 -6.91 3.16
C ASN A 244 3.90 -8.34 2.58
N PHE A 245 4.50 -8.49 1.42
CA PHE A 245 4.56 -9.75 0.68
C PHE A 245 5.16 -10.90 1.50
N ASP A 246 6.21 -10.63 2.28
CA ASP A 246 6.84 -11.63 3.15
C ASP A 246 5.86 -12.21 4.16
N ASN A 247 5.04 -11.34 4.73
CA ASN A 247 4.02 -11.72 5.70
C ASN A 247 2.89 -12.53 5.03
N ILE A 248 2.51 -12.16 3.80
CA ILE A 248 1.56 -12.95 3.00
C ILE A 248 2.07 -14.37 2.80
N CYS A 249 3.33 -14.53 2.40
CA CYS A 249 3.94 -15.84 2.24
C CYS A 249 3.86 -16.67 3.53
N MET A 250 4.25 -16.08 4.64
CA MET A 250 4.26 -16.78 5.94
C MET A 250 2.85 -17.18 6.38
N ILE A 251 1.86 -16.30 6.24
CA ILE A 251 0.46 -16.65 6.57
C ILE A 251 -0.03 -17.78 5.66
N ASP A 252 0.25 -17.73 4.37
CA ASP A 252 -0.18 -18.75 3.41
C ASP A 252 0.45 -20.12 3.66
N PHE A 253 1.71 -20.15 4.12
CA PHE A 253 2.39 -21.40 4.45
C PHE A 253 1.71 -22.15 5.60
N TYR A 254 1.23 -21.43 6.61
CA TYR A 254 0.69 -22.02 7.83
C TYR A 254 -0.83 -22.08 7.91
N THR A 255 -1.54 -21.54 6.89
CA THR A 255 -3.01 -21.60 6.81
C THR A 255 -3.47 -22.42 5.61
N ASN A 256 -4.65 -23.02 5.70
CA ASN A 256 -5.21 -23.84 4.61
C ASN A 256 -6.71 -23.51 4.38
N THR A 257 -7.00 -22.22 4.23
CA THR A 257 -8.35 -21.74 3.95
C THR A 257 -8.84 -22.22 2.57
N LYS A 258 -10.15 -22.42 2.42
CA LYS A 258 -10.74 -22.90 1.17
C LYS A 258 -10.51 -21.96 0.01
N LYS A 259 -10.59 -20.64 0.25
CA LYS A 259 -10.37 -19.59 -0.75
C LYS A 259 -9.44 -18.51 -0.21
N THR A 260 -8.63 -17.97 -1.11
CA THR A 260 -7.78 -16.81 -0.85
C THR A 260 -7.90 -15.82 -2.00
N LEU A 261 -8.14 -14.55 -1.69
CA LEU A 261 -8.16 -13.45 -2.66
C LEU A 261 -7.00 -12.50 -2.39
N TYR A 262 -6.24 -12.20 -3.42
CA TYR A 262 -5.18 -11.21 -3.41
C TYR A 262 -5.67 -9.97 -4.18
N LEU A 263 -5.96 -8.90 -3.46
CA LEU A 263 -6.44 -7.65 -4.03
C LEU A 263 -5.26 -6.69 -4.23
N THR A 264 -5.09 -6.17 -5.42
CA THR A 264 -4.06 -5.15 -5.69
C THR A 264 -4.50 -4.21 -6.80
N ALA A 265 -4.00 -2.97 -6.75
CA ALA A 265 -4.09 -2.05 -7.88
C ALA A 265 -2.84 -2.14 -8.79
N THR A 266 -1.77 -2.73 -8.29
CA THR A 266 -0.47 -2.74 -8.96
C THR A 266 0.23 -4.07 -8.72
N PRO A 267 0.13 -5.02 -9.64
CA PRO A 267 0.83 -6.30 -9.53
C PRO A 267 2.34 -6.10 -9.71
N GLY A 268 3.13 -6.57 -8.75
CA GLY A 268 4.59 -6.52 -8.80
C GLY A 268 5.24 -5.76 -7.66
N ARG A 269 6.56 -5.74 -7.67
CA ARG A 269 7.41 -5.09 -6.66
C ARG A 269 8.38 -4.14 -7.34
N SER A 270 8.77 -3.08 -6.65
CA SER A 270 9.73 -2.08 -7.16
C SER A 270 11.19 -2.57 -7.11
N ASP A 271 11.51 -3.52 -6.23
CA ASP A 271 12.81 -4.18 -6.17
C ASP A 271 12.82 -5.39 -7.12
N GLU A 272 13.84 -5.49 -7.98
CA GLU A 272 13.93 -6.56 -9.00
C GLU A 272 13.99 -7.96 -8.39
N THR A 273 14.70 -8.11 -7.28
CA THR A 273 14.85 -9.40 -6.61
C THR A 273 13.56 -9.82 -5.92
N GLU A 274 12.91 -8.88 -5.22
CA GLU A 274 11.60 -9.12 -4.63
C GLU A 274 10.55 -9.38 -5.71
N ASN A 275 10.63 -8.67 -6.85
CA ASN A 275 9.72 -8.86 -7.97
C ASN A 275 9.88 -10.25 -8.61
N PHE A 276 11.09 -10.78 -8.66
CA PHE A 276 11.33 -12.14 -9.14
C PHE A 276 10.59 -13.18 -8.26
N ILE A 277 10.71 -13.10 -6.92
CA ILE A 277 10.00 -13.99 -6.00
C ILE A 277 8.49 -13.78 -6.06
N TYR A 278 8.05 -12.52 -6.14
CA TYR A 278 6.64 -12.20 -6.32
C TYR A 278 6.06 -12.86 -7.58
N ARG A 279 6.75 -12.78 -8.71
CA ARG A 279 6.35 -13.44 -9.96
C ARG A 279 6.30 -14.96 -9.83
N LEU A 280 7.29 -15.58 -9.17
CA LEU A 280 7.27 -17.02 -8.91
C LEU A 280 6.06 -17.42 -8.06
N TYR A 281 5.74 -16.65 -7.04
CA TYR A 281 4.62 -16.91 -6.15
C TYR A 281 3.28 -16.87 -6.88
N PHE A 282 3.07 -15.89 -7.75
CA PHE A 282 1.80 -15.66 -8.44
C PHE A 282 1.71 -16.32 -9.83
N LYS A 283 2.77 -16.97 -10.33
CA LYS A 283 2.86 -17.48 -11.71
C LYS A 283 1.66 -18.32 -12.16
N ASN A 284 1.18 -19.20 -11.31
CA ASN A 284 0.09 -20.12 -11.62
C ASN A 284 -1.18 -19.82 -10.82
N ILE A 285 -1.27 -18.64 -10.22
CA ILE A 285 -2.49 -18.16 -9.58
C ILE A 285 -3.32 -17.45 -10.66
N PRO A 286 -4.56 -17.90 -10.92
CA PRO A 286 -5.43 -17.20 -11.85
C PRO A 286 -5.59 -15.73 -11.45
N SER A 287 -5.39 -14.86 -12.41
CA SER A 287 -5.47 -13.41 -12.19
C SER A 287 -6.36 -12.76 -13.23
N ILE A 288 -7.12 -11.76 -12.80
CA ILE A 288 -7.81 -10.84 -13.69
C ILE A 288 -7.16 -9.48 -13.57
N ASN A 289 -6.92 -8.85 -14.71
CA ASN A 289 -6.43 -7.49 -14.78
C ASN A 289 -7.47 -6.65 -15.51
N LEU A 290 -8.23 -5.90 -14.73
CA LEU A 290 -9.25 -4.97 -15.24
C LEU A 290 -8.74 -3.53 -15.18
N PHE A 291 -7.44 -3.37 -15.29
CA PHE A 291 -6.85 -2.09 -15.67
C PHE A 291 -7.20 -1.86 -17.12
N ASP A 292 -8.17 -1.00 -17.33
CA ASP A 292 -8.40 -0.46 -18.66
C ASP A 292 -7.17 0.38 -19.01
N GLU A 293 -6.41 -0.04 -20.02
CA GLU A 293 -5.30 0.77 -20.52
C GLU A 293 -5.81 2.07 -21.14
N ASP A 294 -7.10 2.11 -21.46
CA ASP A 294 -7.86 3.24 -21.99
C ASP A 294 -8.64 4.02 -20.91
N ASN A 295 -8.34 3.84 -19.63
CA ASN A 295 -8.94 4.69 -18.60
C ASN A 295 -8.60 6.14 -18.91
N ASP A 296 -9.61 6.89 -19.29
CA ASP A 296 -9.55 8.33 -19.51
C ASP A 296 -8.84 8.97 -18.29
N PRO A 297 -7.63 9.48 -18.47
CA PRO A 297 -6.96 10.12 -17.35
C PRO A 297 -7.79 11.34 -16.97
N HIS A 298 -8.05 11.53 -15.68
CA HIS A 298 -8.84 12.66 -15.17
C HIS A 298 -8.02 13.60 -14.29
N THR A 299 -6.76 13.29 -14.10
CA THR A 299 -5.86 14.04 -13.23
C THR A 299 -4.74 14.62 -14.08
N SER A 300 -4.57 15.94 -14.04
CA SER A 300 -3.38 16.58 -14.62
C SER A 300 -2.19 16.46 -13.66
N TYR A 301 -0.98 16.47 -14.20
CA TYR A 301 0.24 16.45 -13.42
C TYR A 301 1.09 17.70 -13.65
N LEU A 302 1.53 18.32 -12.56
CA LEU A 302 2.38 19.50 -12.56
C LEU A 302 3.63 19.25 -11.68
N ALA A 303 4.81 19.28 -12.29
CA ALA A 303 6.08 19.30 -11.57
C ALA A 303 6.57 20.75 -11.38
N LEU A 304 6.71 21.16 -10.14
CA LEU A 304 7.34 22.42 -9.75
C LEU A 304 8.78 22.15 -9.34
N ARG A 305 9.73 22.54 -10.19
CA ARG A 305 11.16 22.26 -9.98
C ARG A 305 11.89 23.50 -9.48
N PHE A 306 12.65 23.34 -8.44
CA PHE A 306 13.48 24.40 -7.85
C PHE A 306 14.83 23.84 -7.39
N ASN A 307 15.70 24.68 -6.88
CA ASN A 307 16.98 24.26 -6.32
C ASN A 307 17.11 24.84 -4.90
N SER A 308 17.15 23.96 -3.90
CA SER A 308 17.33 24.33 -2.49
C SER A 308 18.75 24.81 -2.16
N ARG A 309 19.69 24.70 -3.10
CA ARG A 309 21.10 25.06 -2.97
C ARG A 309 21.81 24.40 -1.77
N PRO A 310 21.74 23.07 -1.65
CA PRO A 310 22.37 22.37 -0.56
C PRO A 310 23.87 22.55 -0.58
N SER A 311 24.46 22.72 0.59
CA SER A 311 25.92 22.67 0.75
C SER A 311 26.42 21.21 0.55
N PRO A 312 27.73 21.02 0.31
CA PRO A 312 28.32 19.67 0.28
C PRO A 312 28.06 18.87 1.58
N GLN A 313 27.96 19.56 2.71
CA GLN A 313 27.63 18.94 4.00
C GLN A 313 26.19 18.47 4.03
N ASP A 314 25.21 19.27 3.61
CA ASP A 314 23.80 18.90 3.52
C ASP A 314 23.60 17.69 2.62
N ILE A 315 24.29 17.67 1.47
CA ILE A 315 24.25 16.52 0.55
C ILE A 315 24.79 15.26 1.24
N SER A 316 25.88 15.37 2.00
CA SER A 316 26.49 14.26 2.74
C SER A 316 25.54 13.74 3.83
N GLU A 317 24.95 14.62 4.62
CA GLU A 317 24.03 14.29 5.71
C GLU A 317 22.72 13.65 5.20
N CYS A 318 22.25 14.12 4.04
CA CYS A 318 21.07 13.56 3.37
C CYS A 318 21.39 12.32 2.53
N SER A 319 22.64 11.89 2.44
CA SER A 319 23.05 10.72 1.69
C SER A 319 23.20 9.50 2.59
N ASN A 320 22.76 8.35 2.08
CA ASN A 320 23.05 7.05 2.70
C ASN A 320 24.29 6.48 1.98
N ASN A 321 25.37 6.19 2.70
CA ASN A 321 26.68 5.81 2.17
C ASN A 321 26.68 4.63 1.18
N VAL A 322 25.59 3.90 1.06
CA VAL A 322 25.49 2.72 0.20
C VAL A 322 24.43 2.87 -0.89
N TYR A 323 23.35 3.66 -0.70
CA TYR A 323 22.13 3.56 -1.53
C TYR A 323 21.47 4.88 -1.99
N GLY A 324 22.11 6.01 -1.82
CA GLY A 324 21.57 7.28 -2.29
C GLY A 324 20.90 8.09 -1.17
N LEU A 325 19.70 8.63 -1.41
CA LEU A 325 19.05 9.59 -0.52
C LEU A 325 18.50 8.95 0.76
N ASN A 326 18.90 9.49 1.91
CA ASN A 326 18.21 9.29 3.18
C ASN A 326 16.98 10.21 3.21
N ARG A 327 15.80 9.63 2.96
CA ARG A 327 14.55 10.40 2.81
C ARG A 327 14.17 11.19 4.07
N ASN A 328 14.38 10.61 5.25
CA ASN A 328 14.04 11.29 6.51
C ASN A 328 14.98 12.47 6.76
N ALA A 329 16.28 12.28 6.54
CA ALA A 329 17.25 13.36 6.65
C ALA A 329 16.96 14.48 5.65
N TYR A 330 16.65 14.13 4.39
CA TYR A 330 16.25 15.10 3.39
C TYR A 330 14.97 15.85 3.78
N THR A 331 13.94 15.14 4.26
CA THR A 331 12.68 15.78 4.67
C THR A 331 12.92 16.79 5.78
N ASN A 332 13.76 16.45 6.77
CA ASN A 332 14.11 17.36 7.85
C ASN A 332 14.96 18.55 7.37
N TYR A 333 15.89 18.32 6.44
CA TYR A 333 16.66 19.39 5.80
C TYR A 333 15.77 20.37 5.06
N ILE A 334 14.88 19.87 4.21
CA ILE A 334 14.13 20.72 3.29
C ILE A 334 13.13 21.62 4.02
N VAL A 335 12.50 21.14 5.09
CA VAL A 335 11.57 21.96 5.89
C VAL A 335 12.25 22.99 6.78
N CYS A 336 13.58 23.01 6.81
CA CYS A 336 14.40 24.06 7.42
C CYS A 336 15.07 24.98 6.39
N ASN A 337 14.76 24.82 5.09
CA ASN A 337 15.42 25.52 4.00
C ASN A 337 14.58 26.71 3.52
N ASN A 338 15.19 27.90 3.43
CA ASN A 338 14.48 29.12 3.04
C ASN A 338 13.90 29.06 1.62
N GLN A 339 14.63 28.50 0.65
CA GLN A 339 14.14 28.36 -0.73
C GLN A 339 12.90 27.44 -0.81
N PHE A 340 12.75 26.51 0.12
CA PHE A 340 11.56 25.69 0.22
C PHE A 340 10.34 26.54 0.60
N TYR A 341 10.47 27.48 1.49
CA TYR A 341 9.35 28.35 1.87
C TYR A 341 8.96 29.33 0.77
N ASP A 342 9.90 29.74 -0.08
CA ASP A 342 9.55 30.48 -1.28
C ASP A 342 8.70 29.66 -2.24
N MET A 343 9.00 28.35 -2.35
CA MET A 343 8.15 27.42 -3.09
C MET A 343 6.80 27.20 -2.41
N MET A 344 6.76 27.22 -1.08
CA MET A 344 5.50 27.09 -0.32
C MET A 344 4.50 28.19 -0.64
N TYR A 345 4.92 29.42 -0.85
CA TYR A 345 4.00 30.50 -1.26
C TYR A 345 3.35 30.19 -2.61
N ILE A 346 4.12 29.62 -3.58
CA ILE A 346 3.59 29.20 -4.88
C ILE A 346 2.60 28.04 -4.71
N VAL A 347 2.93 27.09 -3.86
CA VAL A 347 2.05 25.95 -3.55
C VAL A 347 0.76 26.43 -2.89
N MET A 348 0.84 27.36 -1.94
CA MET A 348 -0.35 27.90 -1.26
C MET A 348 -1.23 28.71 -2.21
N ASP A 349 -0.65 29.54 -3.10
CA ASP A 349 -1.41 30.22 -4.16
C ASP A 349 -2.16 29.20 -5.03
N LYS A 350 -1.51 28.08 -5.34
CA LYS A 350 -2.13 26.99 -6.08
C LYS A 350 -3.28 26.34 -5.31
N ILE A 351 -3.09 26.05 -4.02
CA ILE A 351 -4.12 25.48 -3.14
C ILE A 351 -5.36 26.39 -3.10
N MET A 352 -5.17 27.68 -2.93
CA MET A 352 -6.29 28.64 -2.88
C MET A 352 -7.06 28.68 -4.19
N LYS A 353 -6.38 28.57 -5.34
CA LYS A 353 -7.03 28.53 -6.66
C LYS A 353 -7.79 27.25 -6.93
N ILE A 354 -7.30 26.12 -6.44
CA ILE A 354 -8.00 24.82 -6.54
C ILE A 354 -9.36 24.90 -5.86
N GLY A 355 -9.48 25.67 -4.75
CA GLY A 355 -10.77 25.95 -4.10
C GLY A 355 -11.48 24.69 -3.63
N GLY A 356 -10.76 23.78 -2.96
CA GLY A 356 -11.33 22.52 -2.46
C GLY A 356 -10.31 21.72 -1.65
N LYS A 357 -10.67 20.49 -1.30
CA LYS A 357 -9.81 19.62 -0.49
C LYS A 357 -8.55 19.23 -1.21
N VAL A 358 -7.42 19.39 -0.52
CA VAL A 358 -6.10 18.98 -1.00
C VAL A 358 -5.43 18.04 0.01
N LEU A 359 -4.75 17.01 -0.49
CA LEU A 359 -3.93 16.10 0.30
C LEU A 359 -2.46 16.38 0.04
N VAL A 360 -1.73 16.74 1.08
CA VAL A 360 -0.30 17.11 1.00
C VAL A 360 0.56 16.03 1.66
N TYR A 361 1.48 15.47 0.91
CA TYR A 361 2.41 14.45 1.37
C TYR A 361 3.72 15.06 1.84
N ILE A 362 4.10 14.73 3.09
CA ILE A 362 5.34 15.15 3.75
C ILE A 362 5.95 13.91 4.42
N GLY A 363 7.26 13.72 4.30
CA GLY A 363 7.94 12.46 4.60
C GLY A 363 8.00 12.05 6.09
N THR A 364 7.91 13.01 7.03
CA THR A 364 7.98 12.74 8.48
C THR A 364 6.91 13.50 9.25
N ILE A 365 6.54 12.97 10.44
CA ILE A 365 5.54 13.63 11.31
C ILE A 365 6.07 14.96 11.82
N SER A 366 7.34 15.03 12.22
CA SER A 366 7.97 16.29 12.68
C SER A 366 7.95 17.37 11.59
N ALA A 367 8.20 17.00 10.34
CA ALA A 367 8.13 17.95 9.23
C ALA A 367 6.68 18.40 8.95
N ILE A 368 5.70 17.56 9.18
CA ILE A 368 4.27 17.94 9.10
C ILE A 368 3.97 19.04 10.12
N ASP A 369 4.45 18.90 11.35
CA ASP A 369 4.22 19.90 12.41
C ASP A 369 4.83 21.26 12.06
N ILE A 370 6.07 21.26 11.51
CA ILE A 370 6.76 22.47 11.05
C ILE A 370 5.99 23.15 9.91
N VAL A 371 5.63 22.39 8.88
CA VAL A 371 4.88 22.94 7.72
C VAL A 371 3.52 23.44 8.15
N LYS A 372 2.83 22.73 9.06
CA LYS A 372 1.54 23.15 9.61
C LYS A 372 1.66 24.50 10.32
N ALA A 373 2.63 24.63 11.23
CA ALA A 373 2.87 25.87 11.95
C ALA A 373 3.15 27.03 10.99
N TRP A 374 4.00 26.80 9.97
CA TRP A 374 4.28 27.83 8.96
C TRP A 374 3.01 28.24 8.17
N ILE A 375 2.15 27.31 7.79
CA ILE A 375 0.89 27.64 7.11
C ILE A 375 -0.03 28.45 8.05
N GLU A 376 -0.16 28.06 9.32
CA GLU A 376 -0.99 28.76 10.29
C GLU A 376 -0.52 30.19 10.56
N ASP A 377 0.81 30.41 10.56
CA ASP A 377 1.41 31.74 10.77
C ASP A 377 1.25 32.66 9.56
N ASN A 378 1.43 32.12 8.34
CA ASN A 378 1.41 32.94 7.13
C ASN A 378 0.04 33.00 6.43
N TYR A 379 -0.87 32.07 6.73
CA TYR A 379 -2.21 31.97 6.19
C TYR A 379 -3.21 31.69 7.32
N PRO A 380 -3.48 32.68 8.22
CA PRO A 380 -4.33 32.51 9.40
C PRO A 380 -5.75 32.02 9.09
N GLU A 381 -6.24 32.30 7.87
CA GLU A 381 -7.53 31.85 7.39
C GLU A 381 -7.67 30.32 7.31
N PHE A 382 -6.57 29.59 7.21
CA PHE A 382 -6.57 28.12 7.20
C PHE A 382 -6.34 27.50 8.58
N LYS A 383 -6.10 28.29 9.63
CA LYS A 383 -5.72 27.78 10.96
C LYS A 383 -6.65 26.68 11.48
N ASP A 384 -7.96 26.87 11.30
CA ASP A 384 -8.96 25.90 11.73
C ASP A 384 -9.31 24.86 10.65
N ASP A 385 -8.72 24.97 9.46
CA ASP A 385 -9.05 24.15 8.29
C ASP A 385 -7.87 23.31 7.78
N ILE A 386 -6.85 23.13 8.62
CA ILE A 386 -5.74 22.19 8.39
C ILE A 386 -6.00 20.92 9.21
N GLY A 387 -6.06 19.79 8.54
CA GLY A 387 -6.15 18.47 9.14
C GLY A 387 -4.79 17.75 9.09
N VAL A 388 -4.46 16.98 10.13
CA VAL A 388 -3.30 16.09 10.15
C VAL A 388 -3.78 14.66 10.21
N TYR A 389 -3.38 13.85 9.22
CA TYR A 389 -3.75 12.44 9.17
C TYR A 389 -2.51 11.55 9.18
N THR A 390 -2.09 11.14 10.39
CA THR A 390 -0.92 10.29 10.62
C THR A 390 -1.23 9.18 11.62
N SER A 391 -0.27 8.28 11.83
CA SER A 391 -0.38 7.24 12.86
C SER A 391 -0.41 7.80 14.29
N ALA A 392 0.12 9.01 14.51
CA ALA A 392 0.15 9.66 15.82
C ALA A 392 -1.21 10.25 16.24
N ILE A 393 -2.12 10.48 15.30
CA ILE A 393 -3.43 11.07 15.60
C ILE A 393 -4.38 10.01 16.19
N PRO A 394 -5.06 10.31 17.32
CA PRO A 394 -6.05 9.42 17.91
C PRO A 394 -7.18 9.07 16.93
N LYS A 395 -7.68 7.83 17.02
CA LYS A 395 -8.70 7.31 16.10
C LYS A 395 -9.98 8.13 16.10
N GLU A 396 -10.36 8.64 17.26
CA GLU A 396 -11.61 9.34 17.52
C GLU A 396 -11.72 10.63 16.69
N ILE A 397 -10.59 11.31 16.47
CA ILE A 397 -10.55 12.59 15.75
C ILE A 397 -10.05 12.44 14.30
N LYS A 398 -9.58 11.24 13.88
CA LYS A 398 -9.05 11.05 12.53
C LYS A 398 -10.04 11.40 11.42
N GLN A 399 -11.31 11.08 11.60
CA GLN A 399 -12.34 11.35 10.59
C GLN A 399 -12.58 12.87 10.44
N ASP A 400 -12.48 13.62 11.52
CA ASP A 400 -12.62 15.07 11.47
C ASP A 400 -11.44 15.74 10.75
N GLN A 401 -10.23 15.16 10.87
CA GLN A 401 -9.07 15.62 10.11
C GLN A 401 -9.29 15.51 8.58
N LEU A 402 -10.01 14.50 8.11
CA LEU A 402 -10.31 14.29 6.69
C LEU A 402 -11.41 15.23 6.14
N ARG A 403 -12.08 15.97 7.00
CA ARG A 403 -13.09 16.97 6.59
C ARG A 403 -12.47 18.32 6.25
N LYS A 404 -11.23 18.56 6.69
CA LYS A 404 -10.49 19.81 6.50
C LYS A 404 -10.10 20.04 5.04
N THR A 405 -9.90 21.29 4.66
CA THR A 405 -9.52 21.67 3.29
C THR A 405 -8.08 21.27 2.97
N ILE A 406 -7.14 21.52 3.88
CA ILE A 406 -5.75 21.10 3.71
C ILE A 406 -5.48 19.91 4.62
N ILE A 407 -5.15 18.75 4.05
CA ILE A 407 -4.88 17.52 4.80
C ILE A 407 -3.42 17.20 4.66
N LEU A 408 -2.66 17.31 5.74
CA LEU A 408 -1.23 16.96 5.79
C LEU A 408 -1.07 15.50 6.22
N SER A 409 -0.29 14.73 5.48
CA SER A 409 -0.09 13.30 5.78
C SER A 409 1.23 12.78 5.24
N THR A 410 1.61 11.58 5.68
CA THR A 410 2.69 10.82 5.03
C THR A 410 2.10 9.84 4.01
N THR A 411 2.89 9.45 3.01
CA THR A 411 2.46 8.40 2.06
C THR A 411 2.18 7.07 2.75
N LYS A 412 2.82 6.79 3.88
CA LYS A 412 2.54 5.59 4.70
C LYS A 412 1.17 5.65 5.37
N SER A 413 0.76 6.83 5.83
CA SER A 413 -0.51 7.01 6.55
C SER A 413 -1.71 7.17 5.64
N ALA A 414 -1.57 7.98 4.58
CA ALA A 414 -2.61 8.23 3.59
C ALA A 414 -2.35 7.51 2.25
N GLY A 415 -1.44 6.54 2.23
CA GLY A 415 -0.95 5.85 1.03
C GLY A 415 -2.04 5.15 0.21
N ALA A 416 -2.10 3.82 0.16
CA ALA A 416 -2.85 3.13 -0.88
C ALA A 416 -4.39 3.10 -0.72
N ALA A 417 -4.98 3.20 0.47
CA ALA A 417 -6.40 2.89 0.66
C ALA A 417 -7.28 3.97 1.31
N LEU A 418 -6.74 5.15 1.63
CA LEU A 418 -7.55 6.20 2.22
C LEU A 418 -8.49 6.82 1.18
N ASP A 419 -9.78 6.76 1.41
CA ASP A 419 -10.79 7.42 0.58
C ASP A 419 -11.12 8.80 1.14
N ILE A 420 -10.75 9.86 0.41
CA ILE A 420 -11.08 11.24 0.76
C ILE A 420 -12.10 11.74 -0.25
N ARG A 421 -13.34 11.94 0.22
CA ARG A 421 -14.41 12.45 -0.63
C ARG A 421 -14.10 13.89 -1.05
N ASP A 422 -14.41 14.21 -2.30
CA ASP A 422 -14.27 15.55 -2.90
C ASP A 422 -12.83 16.08 -2.94
N LEU A 423 -11.85 15.17 -2.98
CA LEU A 423 -10.45 15.54 -3.15
C LEU A 423 -10.24 16.18 -4.53
N LYS A 424 -9.68 17.39 -4.58
CA LYS A 424 -9.41 18.16 -5.79
C LYS A 424 -7.96 18.08 -6.24
N ALA A 425 -7.03 17.92 -5.29
CA ALA A 425 -5.63 17.75 -5.65
C ALA A 425 -4.87 16.89 -4.65
N THR A 426 -3.77 16.31 -5.14
CA THR A 426 -2.71 15.72 -4.32
C THR A 426 -1.42 16.49 -4.54
N ILE A 427 -0.69 16.77 -3.46
CA ILE A 427 0.56 17.52 -3.50
C ILE A 427 1.67 16.70 -2.86
N ILE A 428 2.70 16.35 -3.62
CA ILE A 428 3.92 15.71 -3.13
C ILE A 428 4.88 16.86 -2.80
N LEU A 429 4.91 17.26 -1.53
CA LEU A 429 5.61 18.48 -1.12
C LEU A 429 7.05 18.21 -0.68
N ALA A 430 7.24 17.37 0.32
CA ALA A 430 8.55 17.06 0.90
C ALA A 430 8.70 15.56 1.18
N GLU A 431 8.25 14.73 0.26
CA GLU A 431 8.34 13.26 0.37
C GLU A 431 8.87 12.64 -0.93
N PRO A 432 10.20 12.67 -1.15
CA PRO A 432 10.78 12.14 -2.37
C PRO A 432 10.68 10.61 -2.43
N PHE A 433 10.14 10.09 -3.53
CA PHE A 433 10.10 8.65 -3.78
C PHE A 433 10.32 8.35 -5.27
N LYS A 434 10.81 7.14 -5.55
CA LYS A 434 11.02 6.66 -6.93
C LYS A 434 9.99 5.60 -7.37
N SER A 435 9.13 5.14 -6.47
CA SER A 435 8.21 4.03 -6.71
C SER A 435 7.16 4.40 -7.76
N GLU A 436 7.14 3.66 -8.87
CA GLU A 436 6.11 3.76 -9.91
C GLU A 436 4.72 3.43 -9.38
N ILE A 437 4.66 2.45 -8.47
CA ILE A 437 3.42 2.03 -7.82
C ILE A 437 2.81 3.18 -7.03
N LEU A 438 3.63 3.87 -6.23
CA LEU A 438 3.19 5.01 -5.44
C LEU A 438 2.79 6.20 -6.33
N ALA A 439 3.48 6.39 -7.47
CA ALA A 439 3.11 7.40 -8.46
C ALA A 439 1.71 7.14 -9.04
N LYS A 440 1.43 5.92 -9.47
CA LYS A 440 0.08 5.51 -9.93
C LYS A 440 -0.98 5.67 -8.85
N GLN A 441 -0.66 5.27 -7.62
CA GLN A 441 -1.58 5.42 -6.48
C GLN A 441 -1.87 6.88 -6.17
N THR A 442 -0.89 7.76 -6.28
CA THR A 442 -1.07 9.20 -6.05
C THR A 442 -1.98 9.83 -7.11
N LEU A 443 -1.80 9.51 -8.38
CA LEU A 443 -2.70 9.93 -9.45
C LEU A 443 -4.13 9.38 -9.26
N GLY A 444 -4.27 8.12 -8.87
CA GLY A 444 -5.56 7.47 -8.66
C GLY A 444 -6.32 7.90 -7.39
N ARG A 445 -5.80 8.85 -6.60
CA ARG A 445 -6.46 9.39 -5.41
C ARG A 445 -7.64 10.29 -5.74
N THR A 446 -7.47 11.08 -6.76
CA THR A 446 -8.51 11.99 -7.24
C THR A 446 -9.44 11.20 -8.18
N ARG A 447 -10.71 11.17 -7.84
CA ARG A 447 -11.74 10.38 -8.57
C ARG A 447 -12.61 11.26 -9.47
N ASN A 448 -12.54 12.55 -9.29
CA ASN A 448 -13.34 13.51 -10.03
C ASN A 448 -12.58 14.00 -11.26
N PRO A 449 -13.25 14.35 -12.35
CA PRO A 449 -12.62 15.03 -13.47
C PRO A 449 -12.05 16.39 -13.02
N ASN A 450 -11.03 16.86 -13.74
CA ASN A 450 -10.36 18.15 -13.47
C ASN A 450 -9.67 18.23 -12.12
N THR A 451 -9.01 17.18 -11.72
CA THR A 451 -8.17 17.14 -10.52
C THR A 451 -6.69 17.29 -10.88
N GLU A 452 -5.86 17.64 -9.89
CA GLU A 452 -4.45 17.92 -10.15
C GLU A 452 -3.53 17.16 -9.18
N CYS A 453 -2.42 16.64 -9.69
CA CYS A 453 -1.31 16.11 -8.92
C CYS A 453 -0.12 17.04 -9.08
N ILE A 454 0.33 17.66 -7.99
CA ILE A 454 1.46 18.59 -7.98
C ILE A 454 2.63 17.91 -7.27
N GLU A 455 3.82 17.94 -7.88
CA GLU A 455 5.05 17.46 -7.24
C GLU A 455 6.08 18.59 -7.16
N VAL A 456 6.56 18.85 -5.94
CA VAL A 456 7.67 19.77 -5.70
C VAL A 456 8.98 18.98 -5.79
N VAL A 457 9.82 19.35 -6.76
CA VAL A 457 11.06 18.62 -7.09
C VAL A 457 12.27 19.50 -6.84
N ASP A 458 13.13 19.07 -5.91
CA ASP A 458 14.37 19.78 -5.59
C ASP A 458 15.52 19.28 -6.47
N ASP A 459 15.92 20.10 -7.44
CA ASP A 459 17.06 19.84 -8.33
C ASP A 459 18.42 20.00 -7.65
N GLY A 460 18.48 20.55 -6.45
CA GLY A 460 19.70 20.63 -5.63
C GLY A 460 20.25 19.24 -5.26
N PHE A 461 19.37 18.25 -5.18
CA PHE A 461 19.74 16.85 -4.91
C PHE A 461 19.61 15.99 -6.16
N ARG A 462 20.75 15.53 -6.68
CA ARG A 462 20.80 14.65 -7.87
C ARG A 462 19.95 13.39 -7.72
N SER A 463 19.81 12.87 -6.52
CA SER A 463 18.98 11.69 -6.24
C SER A 463 17.48 11.97 -6.44
N ILE A 464 17.01 13.17 -6.07
CA ILE A 464 15.60 13.57 -6.24
C ILE A 464 15.29 13.77 -7.72
N SER A 465 16.17 14.43 -8.47
CA SER A 465 16.02 14.55 -9.93
C SER A 465 15.98 13.17 -10.61
N ARG A 466 16.76 12.18 -10.12
CA ARG A 466 16.68 10.79 -10.62
C ARG A 466 15.35 10.14 -10.28
N PHE A 467 14.80 10.35 -9.08
CA PHE A 467 13.50 9.82 -8.68
C PHE A 467 12.37 10.42 -9.54
N TYR A 468 12.43 11.72 -9.78
CA TYR A 468 11.51 12.39 -10.69
C TYR A 468 11.56 11.79 -12.10
N ASN A 469 12.76 11.69 -12.69
CA ASN A 469 12.94 11.14 -14.03
C ASN A 469 12.46 9.69 -14.16
N ALA A 470 12.59 8.87 -13.12
CA ALA A 470 12.08 7.50 -13.10
C ALA A 470 10.55 7.45 -13.11
N LYS A 471 9.87 8.43 -12.51
CA LYS A 471 8.40 8.51 -12.45
C LYS A 471 7.77 9.22 -13.66
N LYS A 472 8.51 10.09 -14.32
CA LYS A 472 8.01 10.91 -15.44
C LYS A 472 7.28 10.09 -16.53
N PRO A 473 7.75 8.92 -16.97
CA PRO A 473 7.03 8.09 -17.93
C PRO A 473 5.65 7.64 -17.44
N ILE A 474 5.52 7.38 -16.13
CA ILE A 474 4.25 6.98 -15.52
C ILE A 474 3.27 8.15 -15.56
N PHE A 475 3.69 9.32 -15.11
CA PHE A 475 2.83 10.51 -15.15
C PHE A 475 2.45 10.86 -16.60
N SER A 476 3.39 10.77 -17.54
CA SER A 476 3.09 11.02 -18.97
C SER A 476 2.10 10.01 -19.56
N LYS A 477 2.05 8.79 -19.06
CA LYS A 477 1.11 7.76 -19.53
C LYS A 477 -0.28 7.88 -18.90
N TYR A 478 -0.37 8.29 -17.63
CA TYR A 478 -1.59 8.17 -16.82
C TYR A 478 -2.20 9.52 -16.40
N ALA A 479 -1.59 10.66 -16.76
CA ALA A 479 -2.18 11.97 -16.55
C ALA A 479 -2.82 12.52 -17.83
N THR A 480 -3.84 13.37 -17.68
CA THR A 480 -4.48 14.08 -18.82
C THR A 480 -3.51 15.03 -19.50
N GLU A 481 -2.67 15.67 -18.70
CA GLU A 481 -1.65 16.62 -19.11
C GLU A 481 -0.47 16.53 -18.15
N CYS A 482 0.74 16.66 -18.66
CA CYS A 482 1.96 16.73 -17.88
C CYS A 482 2.67 18.06 -18.15
N ARG A 483 2.78 18.89 -17.12
CA ARG A 483 3.50 20.15 -17.16
C ARG A 483 4.70 20.12 -16.22
N GLU A 484 5.77 20.78 -16.62
CA GLU A 484 7.00 20.95 -15.84
C GLU A 484 7.38 22.42 -15.84
N ILE A 485 7.51 23.00 -14.65
CA ILE A 485 7.91 24.40 -14.48
C ILE A 485 9.16 24.43 -13.63
N LYS A 486 10.24 25.00 -14.18
CA LYS A 486 11.47 25.30 -13.42
C LYS A 486 11.36 26.69 -12.86
N ILE A 487 11.48 26.80 -11.55
CA ILE A 487 11.39 28.05 -10.83
C ILE A 487 12.80 28.45 -10.40
N SER A 488 13.25 29.59 -10.89
CA SER A 488 14.53 30.16 -10.51
C SER A 488 14.30 31.08 -9.31
N LEU A 489 14.74 30.62 -8.15
CA LEU A 489 14.72 31.40 -6.91
C LEU A 489 16.05 32.12 -6.68
N ASN A 490 16.75 32.53 -7.76
CA ASN A 490 18.13 32.95 -7.73
C ASN A 490 18.38 34.27 -6.99
N THR A 491 17.32 35.00 -6.63
CA THR A 491 17.44 36.40 -6.22
C THR A 491 16.84 36.71 -4.86
N LEU A 492 16.27 35.75 -4.14
CA LEU A 492 15.64 36.00 -2.84
C LEU A 492 16.65 36.41 -1.74
N GLN A 493 17.93 36.20 -1.95
CA GLN A 493 18.99 36.63 -1.00
C GLN A 493 19.48 38.07 -1.24
N GLU A 494 19.10 38.73 -2.35
CA GLU A 494 19.56 40.08 -2.66
C GLU A 494 18.39 41.06 -2.65
N LYS A 495 18.26 41.84 -1.57
CA LYS A 495 17.45 43.07 -1.37
C LYS A 495 15.94 43.02 -1.69
N ALA A 496 15.15 43.66 -0.86
CA ALA A 496 13.69 43.76 -0.93
C ALA A 496 13.13 44.29 -2.28
N ASP A 497 13.92 45.04 -3.05
CA ASP A 497 13.53 45.55 -4.38
C ASP A 497 13.56 44.49 -5.47
N ASP A 498 14.20 43.34 -5.25
CA ASP A 498 14.24 42.23 -6.18
C ASP A 498 13.08 41.24 -6.00
N LEU A 499 12.42 41.28 -4.85
CA LEU A 499 11.20 40.44 -4.63
C LEU A 499 10.12 40.72 -5.66
N PHE A 500 9.95 41.96 -6.08
CA PHE A 500 9.00 42.34 -7.11
C PHE A 500 9.36 41.76 -8.49
N LYS A 501 10.66 41.81 -8.85
CA LYS A 501 11.18 41.22 -10.11
C LYS A 501 11.05 39.70 -10.10
N ILE A 502 11.25 39.06 -8.96
CA ILE A 502 11.07 37.60 -8.79
C ILE A 502 9.61 37.24 -9.00
N ARG A 503 8.68 37.98 -8.41
CA ARG A 503 7.25 37.80 -8.64
C ARG A 503 6.88 37.84 -10.11
N GLU A 504 7.37 38.83 -10.83
CA GLU A 504 7.15 38.94 -12.27
C GLU A 504 7.79 37.75 -13.03
N SER A 505 8.96 37.29 -12.63
CA SER A 505 9.63 36.13 -13.22
C SER A 505 8.87 34.84 -12.96
N VAL A 506 8.45 34.60 -11.71
CA VAL A 506 7.65 33.43 -11.32
C VAL A 506 6.27 33.49 -11.99
N LYS A 507 5.65 34.67 -12.06
CA LYS A 507 4.38 34.85 -12.77
C LYS A 507 4.47 34.59 -14.27
N LYS A 508 5.61 34.91 -14.91
CA LYS A 508 5.88 34.56 -16.30
C LYS A 508 6.13 33.06 -16.51
N GLN A 509 6.68 32.37 -15.52
CA GLN A 509 6.93 30.93 -15.57
C GLN A 509 5.67 30.10 -15.23
N TYR A 510 4.76 30.70 -14.50
CA TYR A 510 3.45 30.15 -14.17
C TYR A 510 2.48 30.54 -15.27
N ASP A 511 1.80 29.58 -15.84
CA ASP A 511 0.81 29.85 -16.85
C ASP A 511 -0.19 30.93 -16.43
N ALA A 512 -0.67 31.75 -17.38
CA ALA A 512 -1.49 32.94 -17.17
C ALA A 512 -2.82 32.74 -16.41
N GLY A 513 -2.97 31.74 -15.64
CA GLY A 513 -4.10 31.42 -14.77
C GLY A 513 -3.80 31.46 -13.28
N TYR A 514 -2.55 31.64 -12.87
CA TYR A 514 -2.15 31.61 -11.47
C TYR A 514 -1.80 33.00 -10.96
N SER A 515 -2.48 33.50 -9.93
CA SER A 515 -2.03 34.68 -9.19
C SER A 515 -1.08 34.22 -8.09
N ILE A 516 0.05 34.85 -8.00
CA ILE A 516 1.00 34.67 -6.90
C ILE A 516 0.46 35.52 -5.75
N ILE A 517 0.37 34.92 -4.57
CA ILE A 517 -0.01 35.65 -3.36
C ILE A 517 0.98 36.78 -3.14
N GLU A 518 0.47 37.96 -2.82
CA GLU A 518 1.32 39.09 -2.51
C GLU A 518 2.05 38.85 -1.20
N TYR A 519 3.39 38.77 -1.31
CA TYR A 519 4.24 38.89 -0.13
C TYR A 519 4.10 40.30 0.42
N THR A 520 3.71 40.44 1.64
CA THR A 520 4.01 41.64 2.40
C THR A 520 5.41 41.48 2.99
N LYS A 521 6.18 42.56 3.11
CA LYS A 521 7.48 42.56 3.79
C LYS A 521 7.41 41.95 5.20
N ASP A 522 6.23 41.93 5.79
CA ASP A 522 5.97 41.44 7.14
C ASP A 522 5.59 39.94 7.19
N GLY A 523 5.39 39.27 6.04
CA GLY A 523 5.02 37.86 5.94
C GLY A 523 6.22 36.90 5.86
N TYR A 524 7.39 37.42 5.55
CA TYR A 524 8.63 36.66 5.57
C TYR A 524 9.35 36.92 6.90
N LYS A 525 9.20 36.03 7.84
CA LYS A 525 10.07 36.00 9.01
C LYS A 525 11.31 35.23 8.62
N ASP A 526 12.47 35.91 8.59
CA ASP A 526 13.75 35.23 8.70
C ASP A 526 13.64 34.30 9.90
N GLY A 527 13.76 32.99 9.66
CA GLY A 527 13.80 32.03 10.75
C GLY A 527 15.04 32.29 11.57
N ASP A 528 14.85 32.72 12.83
CA ASP A 528 15.86 32.63 13.85
C ASP A 528 16.25 31.18 14.15
#